data_c37bf90dea48c1cd8b12149a3e5016da
#
_entry.id   c37bf90dea48c1cd8b12149a3e5016da
#
_cell.length_a   1.000
_cell.length_b   1.000
_cell.length_c   1.000
_cell.angle_alpha   90.00
_cell.angle_beta   90.00
_cell.angle_gamma   90.00
#
_symmetry.space_group_name_H-M   'P 1'
#
loop_
_entity.id
_entity.type
_entity.pdbx_description
1 polymer ?
#
loop_
_entity_poly.entity_id
_entity_poly.type
_entity_poly.pdbx_seq_one_letter_code
_entity_poly.pdbx_strand_id
1 'polypeptide(L)'
;CSSDLVRQMKDVLGANACPVVIPIGAEESFKGVVDLIKMKAILWHDETMGADYSVEEIPANLVDEANEWREKMLEKVAEFDDALMEKFFDDPSTITEEEILRALRAGTLKMDIVPMFCGSSFKNKGVQTLLDYVCAFLPSPLDTPAIVGTNPTTGAEEDRKPSEDEKTSALAFKIATDPYVG
;
A
#
# COMPACT_ATOMS: atom_id res chain seq x y z
N CYS A 1 -10.30 17.85 2.88
CA CYS A 1 -10.29 16.62 3.71
C CYS A 1 -9.08 15.73 3.46
N SER A 2 -8.75 15.33 2.21
CA SER A 2 -7.59 14.45 1.97
C SER A 2 -6.27 15.15 2.30
N SER A 3 -6.09 16.38 1.88
CA SER A 3 -4.92 17.20 2.17
C SER A 3 -4.71 17.44 3.68
N ASP A 4 -5.78 17.58 4.45
CA ASP A 4 -5.69 17.75 5.90
C ASP A 4 -5.20 16.50 6.61
N LEU A 5 -5.65 15.31 6.19
CA LEU A 5 -5.17 14.03 6.75
C LEU A 5 -3.70 13.77 6.40
N VAL A 6 -3.29 14.04 5.16
CA VAL A 6 -1.88 13.96 4.76
C VAL A 6 -1.01 14.88 5.62
N ARG A 7 -1.47 16.13 5.82
CA ARG A 7 -0.79 17.09 6.67
C ARG A 7 -0.70 16.60 8.12
N GLN A 8 -1.80 16.11 8.70
CA GLN A 8 -1.82 15.58 10.06
C GLN A 8 -0.90 14.37 10.23
N MET A 9 -0.84 13.47 9.26
CA MET A 9 0.10 12.35 9.31
C MET A 9 1.55 12.83 9.33
N LYS A 10 1.88 13.86 8.56
CA LYS A 10 3.21 14.47 8.56
C LYS A 10 3.49 15.22 9.88
N ASP A 11 2.59 16.12 10.27
CA ASP A 11 2.85 17.07 11.37
C ASP A 11 2.75 16.42 12.76
N VAL A 12 1.84 15.45 12.93
CA VAL A 12 1.57 14.80 14.22
C VAL A 12 2.32 13.49 14.36
N LEU A 13 2.37 12.67 13.30
CA LEU A 13 2.97 11.33 13.34
C LEU A 13 4.39 11.30 12.77
N GLY A 14 4.87 12.38 12.15
CA GLY A 14 6.17 12.41 11.46
C GLY A 14 6.26 11.44 10.29
N ALA A 15 5.12 10.94 9.78
CA ALA A 15 5.08 9.94 8.73
C ALA A 15 5.27 10.57 7.35
N ASN A 16 6.08 9.93 6.50
CA ASN A 16 6.19 10.28 5.09
C ASN A 16 4.99 9.71 4.32
N ALA A 17 3.84 10.34 4.50
CA ALA A 17 2.57 9.93 3.89
C ALA A 17 2.59 10.16 2.39
N CYS A 18 2.27 9.12 1.61
CA CYS A 18 2.24 9.13 0.15
C CYS A 18 0.84 8.69 -0.33
N PRO A 19 -0.05 9.60 -0.70
CA PRO A 19 -1.32 9.25 -1.30
C PRO A 19 -1.12 8.49 -2.61
N VAL A 20 -1.73 7.32 -2.71
CA VAL A 20 -1.75 6.46 -3.91
C VAL A 20 -3.09 6.61 -4.64
N VAL A 21 -4.13 6.96 -3.89
CA VAL A 21 -5.45 7.25 -4.44
C VAL A 21 -6.00 8.54 -3.85
N ILE A 22 -6.82 9.25 -4.62
CA ILE A 22 -7.60 10.40 -4.13
C ILE A 22 -9.10 10.14 -4.28
N PRO A 23 -9.97 10.68 -3.40
CA PRO A 23 -11.39 10.38 -3.42
C PRO A 23 -12.14 11.09 -4.56
N ILE A 24 -13.16 10.43 -5.08
CA ILE A 24 -14.17 11.02 -5.96
C ILE A 24 -15.44 11.24 -5.15
N GLY A 25 -15.68 12.49 -4.77
CA GLY A 25 -16.72 12.86 -3.84
C GLY A 25 -16.32 12.73 -2.37
N ALA A 26 -17.20 13.10 -1.46
CA ALA A 26 -16.98 13.07 -0.01
C ALA A 26 -18.26 12.64 0.72
N GLU A 27 -18.08 12.00 1.88
CA GLU A 27 -19.20 11.57 2.75
C GLU A 27 -20.26 10.75 1.99
N GLU A 28 -21.49 11.27 1.93
CA GLU A 28 -22.60 10.58 1.23
C GLU A 28 -22.39 10.57 -0.30
N SER A 29 -21.69 11.56 -0.84
CA SER A 29 -21.39 11.67 -2.28
C SER A 29 -20.16 10.89 -2.72
N PHE A 30 -19.50 10.14 -1.82
CA PHE A 30 -18.34 9.32 -2.17
C PHE A 30 -18.74 8.21 -3.14
N LYS A 31 -18.19 8.27 -4.36
CA LYS A 31 -18.50 7.34 -5.45
C LYS A 31 -17.34 6.37 -5.75
N GLY A 32 -16.12 6.80 -5.47
CA GLY A 32 -14.94 6.03 -5.84
C GLY A 32 -13.65 6.76 -5.57
N VAL A 33 -12.60 6.32 -6.25
CA VAL A 33 -11.26 6.90 -6.13
C VAL A 33 -10.63 7.11 -7.49
N VAL A 34 -9.69 8.06 -7.58
CA VAL A 34 -8.73 8.12 -8.67
C VAL A 34 -7.48 7.39 -8.23
N ASP A 35 -7.08 6.40 -8.98
CA ASP A 35 -5.80 5.69 -8.84
C ASP A 35 -4.69 6.51 -9.50
N LEU A 36 -3.75 7.02 -8.71
CA LEU A 36 -2.68 7.89 -9.18
C LEU A 36 -1.56 7.14 -9.90
N ILE A 37 -1.46 5.82 -9.71
CA ILE A 37 -0.49 4.99 -10.42
C ILE A 37 -0.98 4.75 -11.84
N LYS A 38 -2.23 4.33 -11.99
CA LYS A 38 -2.85 3.99 -13.27
C LYS A 38 -3.44 5.19 -14.01
N MET A 39 -3.62 6.31 -13.31
CA MET A 39 -4.34 7.49 -13.80
C MET A 39 -5.71 7.13 -14.36
N LYS A 40 -6.49 6.41 -13.57
CA LYS A 40 -7.87 6.00 -13.87
C LYS A 40 -8.77 6.23 -12.67
N ALA A 41 -10.04 6.47 -12.95
CA ALA A 41 -11.10 6.49 -11.94
C ALA A 41 -11.63 5.07 -11.72
N ILE A 42 -11.79 4.69 -10.45
CA ILE A 42 -12.44 3.44 -10.05
C ILE A 42 -13.73 3.82 -9.33
N LEU A 43 -14.86 3.47 -9.93
CA LEU A 43 -16.19 3.84 -9.45
C LEU A 43 -16.96 2.60 -9.01
N TRP A 44 -17.49 2.62 -7.78
CA TRP A 44 -18.33 1.54 -7.23
C TRP A 44 -19.80 1.85 -7.40
N HIS A 45 -20.56 0.83 -7.76
CA HIS A 45 -22.01 0.93 -7.98
C HIS A 45 -22.76 0.57 -6.71
N ASP A 46 -23.66 1.47 -6.26
CA ASP A 46 -24.39 1.28 -4.99
C ASP A 46 -25.36 0.09 -5.05
N GLU A 47 -25.87 -0.25 -6.24
CA GLU A 47 -26.81 -1.35 -6.48
C GLU A 47 -26.27 -2.72 -6.07
N THR A 48 -24.96 -2.91 -6.10
CA THR A 48 -24.27 -4.18 -5.79
C THR A 48 -23.57 -4.17 -4.42
N MET A 49 -23.83 -3.17 -3.59
CA MET A 49 -23.17 -2.99 -2.28
C MET A 49 -21.64 -3.03 -2.38
N GLY A 50 -21.07 -2.46 -3.44
CA GLY A 50 -19.63 -2.36 -3.68
C GLY A 50 -18.98 -3.66 -4.19
N ALA A 51 -19.75 -4.66 -4.61
CA ALA A 51 -19.22 -5.86 -5.24
C ALA A 51 -18.66 -5.58 -6.64
N ASP A 52 -19.40 -4.76 -7.41
CA ASP A 52 -19.02 -4.38 -8.77
C ASP A 52 -18.48 -2.95 -8.81
N TYR A 53 -17.48 -2.77 -9.64
CA TYR A 53 -16.88 -1.47 -9.93
C TYR A 53 -16.53 -1.36 -11.41
N SER A 54 -16.45 -0.13 -11.90
CA SER A 54 -15.95 0.19 -13.24
C SER A 54 -14.64 0.96 -13.16
N VAL A 55 -13.79 0.76 -14.16
CA VAL A 55 -12.57 1.55 -14.35
C VAL A 55 -12.80 2.47 -15.54
N GLU A 56 -12.71 3.77 -15.31
CA GLU A 56 -13.09 4.80 -16.27
C GLU A 56 -12.00 5.87 -16.39
N GLU A 57 -12.19 6.80 -17.31
CA GLU A 57 -11.34 7.98 -17.40
C GLU A 57 -11.59 8.90 -16.19
N ILE A 58 -10.55 9.63 -15.79
CA ILE A 58 -10.66 10.59 -14.67
C ILE A 58 -11.68 11.67 -15.04
N PRO A 59 -12.64 11.97 -14.17
CA PRO A 59 -13.57 13.07 -14.40
C PRO A 59 -12.83 14.39 -14.68
N ALA A 60 -13.27 15.15 -15.69
CA ALA A 60 -12.58 16.33 -16.17
C ALA A 60 -12.25 17.37 -15.07
N ASN A 61 -13.12 17.48 -14.07
CA ASN A 61 -12.92 18.38 -12.93
C ASN A 61 -11.90 17.89 -11.90
N LEU A 62 -11.38 16.66 -12.03
CA LEU A 62 -10.38 16.07 -11.12
C LEU A 62 -9.03 15.80 -11.80
N VAL A 63 -8.93 16.03 -13.11
CA VAL A 63 -7.69 15.77 -13.87
C VAL A 63 -6.53 16.58 -13.33
N ASP A 64 -6.73 17.88 -13.10
CA ASP A 64 -5.67 18.77 -12.60
C ASP A 64 -5.22 18.37 -11.19
N GLU A 65 -6.18 18.07 -10.30
CA GLU A 65 -5.88 17.59 -8.95
C GLU A 65 -5.16 16.23 -8.98
N ALA A 66 -5.57 15.31 -9.85
CA ALA A 66 -4.93 14.01 -10.00
C ALA A 66 -3.49 14.15 -10.51
N ASN A 67 -3.23 15.03 -11.46
CA ASN A 67 -1.88 15.30 -11.96
C ASN A 67 -0.99 15.90 -10.87
N GLU A 68 -1.49 16.87 -10.10
CA GLU A 68 -0.74 17.46 -8.98
C GLU A 68 -0.38 16.40 -7.91
N TRP A 69 -1.33 15.55 -7.53
CA TRP A 69 -1.05 14.48 -6.56
C TRP A 69 -0.13 13.40 -7.12
N ARG A 70 -0.25 13.07 -8.41
CA ARG A 70 0.67 12.15 -9.08
C ARG A 70 2.09 12.69 -9.08
N GLU A 71 2.29 13.96 -9.42
CA GLU A 71 3.62 14.59 -9.40
C GLU A 71 4.24 14.52 -8.00
N LYS A 72 3.49 14.88 -6.95
CA LYS A 72 3.94 14.75 -5.56
C LYS A 72 4.25 13.31 -5.15
N MET A 73 3.52 12.34 -5.66
CA MET A 73 3.79 10.92 -5.44
C MET A 73 5.10 10.52 -6.13
N LEU A 74 5.27 10.88 -7.42
CA LEU A 74 6.46 10.56 -8.19
C LEU A 74 7.72 11.19 -7.59
N GLU A 75 7.66 12.44 -7.14
CA GLU A 75 8.77 13.10 -6.44
C GLU A 75 9.24 12.27 -5.23
N LYS A 76 8.30 11.78 -4.40
CA LYS A 76 8.64 10.99 -3.22
C LYS A 76 9.19 9.61 -3.56
N VAL A 77 8.64 8.93 -4.57
CA VAL A 77 9.06 7.58 -4.90
C VAL A 77 10.34 7.54 -5.72
N ALA A 78 10.67 8.62 -6.42
CA ALA A 78 11.92 8.75 -7.15
C ALA A 78 13.17 8.62 -6.24
N GLU A 79 13.05 8.98 -4.96
CA GLU A 79 14.14 8.83 -3.98
C GLU A 79 14.56 7.35 -3.74
N PHE A 80 13.74 6.38 -4.15
CA PHE A 80 13.97 4.95 -3.90
C PHE A 80 14.40 4.15 -5.14
N ASP A 81 14.52 4.80 -6.29
CA ASP A 81 14.92 4.17 -7.55
C ASP A 81 15.64 5.18 -8.45
N ASP A 82 16.97 5.03 -8.60
CA ASP A 82 17.80 5.97 -9.35
C ASP A 82 17.35 6.13 -10.82
N ALA A 83 16.90 5.03 -11.46
CA ALA A 83 16.42 5.07 -12.83
C ALA A 83 15.09 5.84 -12.95
N LEU A 84 14.23 5.73 -11.94
CA LEU A 84 12.99 6.49 -11.87
C LEU A 84 13.28 7.96 -11.60
N MET A 85 14.28 8.27 -10.77
CA MET A 85 14.72 9.65 -10.51
C MET A 85 15.23 10.34 -11.79
N GLU A 86 16.05 9.66 -12.59
CA GLU A 86 16.50 10.19 -13.89
C GLU A 86 15.32 10.52 -14.79
N LYS A 87 14.36 9.59 -14.94
CA LYS A 87 13.15 9.81 -15.74
C LYS A 87 12.27 10.94 -15.21
N PHE A 88 12.17 11.07 -13.89
CA PHE A 88 11.37 12.13 -13.26
C PHE A 88 11.88 13.52 -13.62
N PHE A 89 13.21 13.70 -13.73
CA PHE A 89 13.81 14.98 -14.12
C PHE A 89 13.86 15.20 -15.63
N ASP A 90 13.97 14.13 -16.43
CA ASP A 90 14.06 14.23 -17.89
C ASP A 90 12.67 14.29 -18.54
N ASP A 91 11.87 13.25 -18.36
CA ASP A 91 10.50 13.15 -18.87
C ASP A 91 9.64 12.22 -17.99
N PRO A 92 8.86 12.78 -17.04
CA PRO A 92 7.99 11.98 -16.15
C PRO A 92 6.93 11.16 -16.88
N SER A 93 6.61 11.47 -18.15
CA SER A 93 5.62 10.73 -18.93
C SER A 93 6.10 9.33 -19.33
N THR A 94 7.42 9.10 -19.29
CA THR A 94 8.06 7.81 -19.61
C THR A 94 8.05 6.82 -18.45
N ILE A 95 7.65 7.27 -17.25
CA ILE A 95 7.60 6.43 -16.04
C ILE A 95 6.42 5.45 -16.15
N THR A 96 6.73 4.17 -16.07
CA THR A 96 5.74 3.09 -16.15
C THR A 96 5.09 2.79 -14.79
N GLU A 97 3.91 2.17 -14.81
CA GLU A 97 3.23 1.69 -13.60
C GLU A 97 4.11 0.72 -12.80
N GLU A 98 4.84 -0.17 -13.47
CA GLU A 98 5.71 -1.16 -12.84
C GLU A 98 6.88 -0.51 -12.09
N GLU A 99 7.45 0.55 -12.64
CA GLU A 99 8.51 1.32 -11.99
C GLU A 99 8.01 2.02 -10.73
N ILE A 100 6.82 2.62 -10.80
CA ILE A 100 6.17 3.24 -9.64
C ILE A 100 5.89 2.21 -8.54
N LEU A 101 5.30 1.06 -8.91
CA LEU A 101 4.99 -0.01 -7.97
C LEU A 101 6.26 -0.54 -7.28
N ARG A 102 7.33 -0.74 -8.04
CA ARG A 102 8.61 -1.20 -7.51
C ARG A 102 9.22 -0.19 -6.52
N ALA A 103 9.22 1.09 -6.86
CA ALA A 103 9.75 2.15 -6.01
C ALA A 103 8.92 2.35 -4.74
N LEU A 104 7.58 2.36 -4.85
CA LEU A 104 6.67 2.40 -3.70
C LEU A 104 6.89 1.20 -2.76
N ARG A 105 7.02 0.00 -3.32
CA ARG A 105 7.33 -1.19 -2.53
C ARG A 105 8.66 -1.06 -1.80
N ALA A 106 9.71 -0.61 -2.50
CA ALA A 106 11.03 -0.44 -1.90
C ALA A 106 11.02 0.54 -0.72
N GLY A 107 10.35 1.69 -0.87
CA GLY A 107 10.19 2.67 0.20
C GLY A 107 9.30 2.17 1.35
N THR A 108 8.26 1.39 1.05
CA THR A 108 7.37 0.80 2.06
C THR A 108 8.09 -0.27 2.88
N LEU A 109 8.86 -1.16 2.25
CA LEU A 109 9.62 -2.20 2.93
C LEU A 109 10.72 -1.63 3.85
N LYS A 110 11.26 -0.47 3.51
CA LYS A 110 12.20 0.29 4.36
C LYS A 110 11.51 1.07 5.47
N MET A 111 10.17 1.16 5.45
CA MET A 111 9.36 2.01 6.34
C MET A 111 9.63 3.52 6.16
N ASP A 112 10.16 3.91 5.02
CA ASP A 112 10.48 5.31 4.69
C ASP A 112 9.29 6.02 4.02
N ILE A 113 8.36 5.27 3.41
CA ILE A 113 7.11 5.76 2.85
C ILE A 113 5.92 5.02 3.48
N VAL A 114 4.84 5.77 3.71
CA VAL A 114 3.54 5.24 4.14
C VAL A 114 2.53 5.47 3.03
N PRO A 115 2.22 4.45 2.19
CA PRO A 115 1.17 4.57 1.17
C PRO A 115 -0.19 4.83 1.81
N MET A 116 -0.89 5.84 1.30
CA MET A 116 -2.22 6.22 1.80
C MET A 116 -3.30 5.87 0.80
N PHE A 117 -4.39 5.33 1.32
CA PHE A 117 -5.60 4.98 0.57
C PHE A 117 -6.82 5.61 1.24
N CYS A 118 -7.84 5.84 0.45
CA CYS A 118 -9.14 6.23 0.96
C CYS A 118 -10.22 5.28 0.44
N GLY A 119 -11.28 5.12 1.20
CA GLY A 119 -12.39 4.25 0.87
C GLY A 119 -13.51 4.35 1.90
N SER A 120 -14.57 3.59 1.68
CA SER A 120 -15.68 3.43 2.61
C SER A 120 -15.91 1.94 2.85
N SER A 121 -15.35 1.41 3.93
CA SER A 121 -15.51 0.00 4.31
C SER A 121 -16.98 -0.37 4.56
N PHE A 122 -17.76 0.56 5.10
CA PHE A 122 -19.18 0.35 5.36
C PHE A 122 -20.00 0.17 4.06
N LYS A 123 -19.59 0.85 2.98
CA LYS A 123 -20.18 0.73 1.64
C LYS A 123 -19.40 -0.22 0.73
N ASN A 124 -18.38 -0.90 1.26
CA ASN A 124 -17.47 -1.78 0.52
C ASN A 124 -16.83 -1.12 -0.72
N LYS A 125 -16.61 0.20 -0.67
CA LYS A 125 -15.98 0.97 -1.76
C LYS A 125 -14.50 1.20 -1.48
N GLY A 126 -13.61 0.82 -2.40
CA GLY A 126 -12.16 0.96 -2.26
C GLY A 126 -11.46 -0.21 -1.58
N VAL A 127 -12.19 -1.22 -1.10
CA VAL A 127 -11.62 -2.36 -0.36
C VAL A 127 -10.80 -3.25 -1.29
N GLN A 128 -11.29 -3.56 -2.48
CA GLN A 128 -10.57 -4.38 -3.45
C GLN A 128 -9.25 -3.72 -3.86
N THR A 129 -9.29 -2.45 -4.22
CA THR A 129 -8.10 -1.66 -4.56
C THR A 129 -7.08 -1.64 -3.41
N LEU A 130 -7.55 -1.47 -2.17
CA LEU A 130 -6.67 -1.53 -1.00
C LEU A 130 -6.01 -2.90 -0.85
N LEU A 131 -6.76 -3.99 -1.00
CA LEU A 131 -6.23 -5.36 -0.87
C LEU A 131 -5.22 -5.68 -1.97
N ASP A 132 -5.45 -5.24 -3.20
CA ASP A 132 -4.50 -5.39 -4.30
C ASP A 132 -3.17 -4.69 -3.98
N TYR A 133 -3.23 -3.48 -3.44
CA TYR A 133 -2.03 -2.73 -3.05
C TYR A 133 -1.39 -3.24 -1.75
N VAL A 134 -2.14 -3.83 -0.84
CA VAL A 134 -1.57 -4.59 0.29
C VAL A 134 -0.68 -5.72 -0.23
N CYS A 135 -1.16 -6.50 -1.21
CA CYS A 135 -0.37 -7.54 -1.84
C CYS A 135 0.85 -6.99 -2.61
N ALA A 136 0.72 -5.81 -3.22
CA ALA A 136 1.80 -5.19 -3.98
C ALA A 136 2.91 -4.61 -3.09
N PHE A 137 2.57 -4.00 -1.94
CA PHE A 137 3.52 -3.18 -1.17
C PHE A 137 4.00 -3.82 0.12
N LEU A 138 3.19 -4.63 0.80
CA LEU A 138 3.61 -5.21 2.08
C LEU A 138 4.56 -6.41 1.88
N PRO A 139 5.43 -6.66 2.88
CA PRO A 139 6.37 -7.77 2.80
C PRO A 139 5.64 -9.12 2.86
N SER A 140 6.06 -10.03 2.01
CA SER A 140 5.74 -11.45 2.16
C SER A 140 6.69 -12.11 3.17
N PRO A 141 6.40 -13.32 3.67
CA PRO A 141 7.37 -14.06 4.48
C PRO A 141 8.73 -14.21 3.82
N LEU A 142 8.79 -14.24 2.48
CA LEU A 142 10.04 -14.36 1.73
C LEU A 142 10.90 -13.09 1.72
N ASP A 143 10.29 -11.94 1.99
CA ASP A 143 11.00 -10.65 2.10
C ASP A 143 11.61 -10.44 3.50
N THR A 144 11.29 -11.33 4.46
CA THR A 144 11.79 -11.21 5.83
C THR A 144 13.08 -12.02 6.01
N PRO A 145 14.03 -11.54 6.84
CA PRO A 145 15.23 -12.34 7.14
C PRO A 145 14.88 -13.65 7.85
N ALA A 146 15.75 -14.63 7.73
CA ALA A 146 15.62 -15.89 8.46
C ALA A 146 15.54 -15.64 9.98
N ILE A 147 14.70 -16.40 10.67
CA ILE A 147 14.62 -16.33 12.13
C ILE A 147 15.83 -17.09 12.71
N VAL A 148 16.61 -16.42 13.52
CA VAL A 148 17.76 -17.01 14.22
C VAL A 148 17.36 -17.41 15.62
N GLY A 149 17.68 -18.63 16.02
CA GLY A 149 17.44 -19.19 17.34
C GLY A 149 18.61 -20.00 17.83
N THR A 150 18.61 -20.38 19.12
CA THR A 150 19.63 -21.21 19.72
C THR A 150 19.11 -22.64 19.93
N ASN A 151 19.81 -23.62 19.43
CA ASN A 151 19.49 -25.03 19.68
C ASN A 151 19.69 -25.34 21.18
N PRO A 152 18.64 -25.73 21.91
CA PRO A 152 18.72 -25.95 23.36
C PRO A 152 19.62 -27.13 23.77
N THR A 153 19.90 -28.04 22.85
CA THR A 153 20.74 -29.24 23.12
C THR A 153 22.20 -29.00 22.84
N THR A 154 22.52 -28.28 21.76
CA THR A 154 23.90 -28.07 21.32
C THR A 154 24.44 -26.69 21.68
N GLY A 155 23.57 -25.73 21.99
CA GLY A 155 23.95 -24.32 22.20
C GLY A 155 24.33 -23.59 20.91
N ALA A 156 24.26 -24.24 19.75
CA ALA A 156 24.61 -23.62 18.47
C ALA A 156 23.47 -22.72 17.96
N GLU A 157 23.84 -21.65 17.27
CA GLU A 157 22.88 -20.85 16.52
C GLU A 157 22.36 -21.62 15.30
N GLU A 158 21.07 -21.59 15.08
CA GLU A 158 20.40 -22.15 13.91
C GLU A 158 19.48 -21.08 13.32
N ASP A 159 19.47 -20.99 11.99
CA ASP A 159 18.52 -20.15 11.27
C ASP A 159 17.38 -20.99 10.69
N ARG A 160 16.24 -20.33 10.48
CA ARG A 160 15.07 -20.90 9.78
C ARG A 160 14.61 -19.89 8.73
N LYS A 161 14.75 -20.29 7.48
CA LYS A 161 14.25 -19.50 6.35
C LYS A 161 12.75 -19.73 6.18
N PRO A 162 12.00 -18.75 5.69
CA PRO A 162 10.61 -18.93 5.35
C PRO A 162 10.47 -19.73 4.02
N SER A 163 10.65 -21.05 4.10
CA SER A 163 10.62 -21.99 2.96
C SER A 163 9.83 -23.25 3.35
N GLU A 164 9.11 -23.80 2.39
CA GLU A 164 8.38 -25.07 2.57
C GLU A 164 9.31 -26.28 2.76
N ASP A 165 10.55 -26.17 2.32
CA ASP A 165 11.56 -27.20 2.46
C ASP A 165 12.23 -27.20 3.85
N GLU A 166 12.01 -26.17 4.65
CA GLU A 166 12.59 -26.04 5.99
C GLU A 166 11.78 -26.81 7.05
N LYS A 167 12.47 -27.14 8.15
CA LYS A 167 11.79 -27.72 9.31
C LYS A 167 10.80 -26.74 9.89
N THR A 168 9.62 -27.21 10.23
CA THR A 168 8.60 -26.39 10.86
C THR A 168 9.12 -25.73 12.14
N SER A 169 8.98 -24.42 12.22
CA SER A 169 9.26 -23.62 13.41
C SER A 169 8.09 -22.68 13.70
N ALA A 170 7.80 -22.47 14.97
CA ALA A 170 6.70 -21.63 15.40
C ALA A 170 7.05 -20.90 16.69
N LEU A 171 6.52 -19.69 16.86
CA LEU A 171 6.61 -18.93 18.09
C LEU A 171 5.29 -19.02 18.86
N ALA A 172 5.32 -19.60 20.04
CA ALA A 172 4.18 -19.53 20.96
C ALA A 172 4.19 -18.13 21.63
N PHE A 173 3.40 -17.21 21.09
CA PHE A 173 3.36 -15.81 21.58
C PHE A 173 2.23 -15.52 22.58
N LYS A 174 1.25 -16.44 22.70
CA LYS A 174 0.12 -16.31 23.62
C LYS A 174 -0.43 -17.68 23.98
N ILE A 175 -0.71 -17.90 25.26
CA ILE A 175 -1.48 -19.04 25.75
C ILE A 175 -2.91 -18.54 25.97
N ALA A 176 -3.89 -19.24 25.40
CA ALA A 176 -5.31 -18.99 25.62
C ALA A 176 -5.99 -20.28 26.01
N THR A 177 -6.89 -20.20 26.97
CA THR A 177 -7.74 -21.32 27.37
C THR A 177 -9.12 -21.18 26.72
N ASP A 178 -9.60 -22.25 26.12
CA ASP A 178 -10.97 -22.35 25.62
C ASP A 178 -11.85 -22.97 26.71
N PRO A 179 -12.94 -22.32 27.17
CA PRO A 179 -13.79 -22.83 28.21
C PRO A 179 -14.55 -24.11 27.81
N TYR A 180 -14.55 -24.46 26.51
CA TYR A 180 -15.25 -25.64 26.00
C TYR A 180 -14.35 -26.83 25.67
N VAL A 181 -13.05 -26.62 25.52
CA VAL A 181 -12.08 -27.65 25.12
C VAL A 181 -11.03 -27.91 26.21
N GLY A 182 -10.94 -27.06 27.21
CA GLY A 182 -10.02 -27.21 28.35
C GLY A 182 -8.66 -26.55 28.12
#